data_63efa306af51cdba19b6b4a3d264cb51
#
_entry.id   63efa306af51cdba19b6b4a3d264cb51
#
_cell.length_a   1.000
_cell.length_b   1.000
_cell.length_c   1.000
_cell.angle_alpha   90.00
_cell.angle_beta   90.00
_cell.angle_gamma   90.00
#
_symmetry.space_group_name_H-M   'P 1'
#
loop_
_entity.id
_entity.type
_entity.pdbx_description
1 polymer ?
#
loop_
_entity_poly.entity_id
_entity_poly.type
_entity_poly.pdbx_seq_one_letter_code
_entity_poly.pdbx_strand_id
1 'polypeptide(L)'
;MKIALIGPGIMPIPPTGWGGVEHLIWNYSQQLQTNRPGSDAHSVTIINTPNLQEIIDTVNEGRFDAVHLHYDQFAAIMPRINCHKKLITSHYPYLEEPEPQYVYLYELLNSSDCHIVSLSDRIKDEFVRRGIAENKISVLPCGIDTKEYALDDEALYPDRSIVVGKIDERKRQHLLQTLNLNIDFIGNCADPNFDTSDPHYLGEQSKRDIMDNLTAYANMVLLSKGEAHPFVCLEAMAAGLGLVISEQSTANLDLSQPFITVISDEKCGDYYDEETPGKSEYLREKIEENRKISLGMRKEIREYCRANFDWENIIPEYIRIIDKLD
;
A
#
# COMPACT_ATOMS: atom_id res chain seq x y z
N MET A 1 16.38 -20.12 -4.63
CA MET A 1 15.27 -20.71 -3.86
C MET A 1 14.04 -20.86 -4.75
N LYS A 2 13.17 -21.82 -4.41
CA LYS A 2 11.84 -22.00 -5.00
C LYS A 2 10.80 -21.44 -4.00
N ILE A 3 10.11 -20.38 -4.38
CA ILE A 3 9.22 -19.62 -3.47
C ILE A 3 7.77 -19.72 -3.97
N ALA A 4 6.83 -20.01 -3.06
CA ALA A 4 5.40 -19.90 -3.33
C ALA A 4 4.86 -18.60 -2.73
N LEU A 5 4.16 -17.79 -3.56
CA LEU A 5 3.40 -16.63 -3.12
C LEU A 5 1.90 -16.98 -3.19
N ILE A 6 1.22 -16.93 -2.07
CA ILE A 6 -0.21 -17.31 -1.97
C ILE A 6 -1.05 -16.04 -1.88
N GLY A 7 -1.91 -15.84 -2.87
CA GLY A 7 -2.84 -14.73 -2.96
C GLY A 7 -4.24 -15.06 -2.43
N PRO A 8 -5.14 -14.04 -2.34
CA PRO A 8 -6.49 -14.20 -1.79
C PRO A 8 -7.46 -14.99 -2.69
N GLY A 9 -7.14 -15.19 -3.97
CA GLY A 9 -8.04 -15.85 -4.91
C GLY A 9 -9.30 -15.06 -5.28
N ILE A 10 -9.28 -13.74 -5.04
CA ILE A 10 -10.43 -12.85 -5.27
C ILE A 10 -10.38 -12.26 -6.68
N MET A 11 -9.22 -11.84 -7.10
CA MET A 11 -8.97 -11.23 -8.42
C MET A 11 -7.83 -11.97 -9.13
N PRO A 12 -7.74 -11.91 -10.48
CA PRO A 12 -6.60 -12.47 -11.21
C PRO A 12 -5.29 -11.78 -10.81
N ILE A 13 -4.16 -12.49 -10.94
CA ILE A 13 -2.81 -11.94 -10.76
C ILE A 13 -2.04 -12.14 -12.07
N PRO A 14 -1.57 -11.08 -12.76
CA PRO A 14 -1.77 -9.66 -12.41
C PRO A 14 -3.23 -9.24 -12.56
N PRO A 15 -3.71 -8.27 -11.75
CA PRO A 15 -5.04 -7.74 -11.91
C PRO A 15 -5.12 -6.81 -13.13
N THR A 16 -6.32 -6.70 -13.72
CA THR A 16 -6.55 -5.85 -14.90
C THR A 16 -6.86 -4.39 -14.53
N GLY A 17 -7.18 -4.12 -13.25
CA GLY A 17 -7.53 -2.80 -12.73
C GLY A 17 -6.99 -2.60 -11.31
N TRP A 18 -7.86 -2.22 -10.37
CA TRP A 18 -7.49 -2.13 -8.95
C TRP A 18 -7.17 -3.52 -8.37
N GLY A 19 -6.59 -3.57 -7.17
CA GLY A 19 -6.15 -4.83 -6.53
C GLY A 19 -4.74 -4.67 -5.97
N GLY A 20 -4.60 -3.87 -4.89
CA GLY A 20 -3.28 -3.53 -4.34
C GLY A 20 -2.47 -4.74 -3.90
N VAL A 21 -3.11 -5.74 -3.30
CA VAL A 21 -2.46 -6.98 -2.85
C VAL A 21 -2.02 -7.82 -4.04
N GLU A 22 -2.87 -7.97 -5.05
CA GLU A 22 -2.59 -8.73 -6.27
C GLU A 22 -1.46 -8.10 -7.08
N HIS A 23 -1.44 -6.76 -7.21
CA HIS A 23 -0.32 -6.04 -7.81
C HIS A 23 0.98 -6.26 -7.04
N LEU A 24 0.93 -6.21 -5.72
CA LEU A 24 2.11 -6.44 -4.89
C LEU A 24 2.66 -7.86 -5.06
N ILE A 25 1.81 -8.89 -5.05
CA ILE A 25 2.21 -10.29 -5.28
C ILE A 25 2.83 -10.44 -6.68
N TRP A 26 2.22 -9.83 -7.69
CA TRP A 26 2.78 -9.82 -9.05
C TRP A 26 4.17 -9.20 -9.08
N ASN A 27 4.32 -8.02 -8.49
CA ASN A 27 5.60 -7.31 -8.45
C ASN A 27 6.67 -8.13 -7.70
N TYR A 28 6.35 -8.70 -6.53
CA TYR A 28 7.26 -9.64 -5.85
C TYR A 28 7.70 -10.76 -6.78
N SER A 29 6.76 -11.38 -7.50
CA SER A 29 7.07 -12.46 -8.43
C SER A 29 8.05 -12.02 -9.52
N GLN A 30 7.82 -10.86 -10.15
CA GLN A 30 8.70 -10.34 -11.20
C GLN A 30 10.09 -10.00 -10.66
N GLN A 31 10.13 -9.33 -9.53
CA GLN A 31 11.38 -8.84 -8.93
C GLN A 31 12.26 -9.97 -8.38
N LEU A 32 11.66 -11.03 -7.82
CA LEU A 32 12.38 -12.21 -7.33
C LEU A 32 12.96 -13.08 -8.46
N GLN A 33 12.33 -13.07 -9.64
CA GLN A 33 12.77 -13.81 -10.82
C GLN A 33 13.84 -13.04 -11.62
N THR A 34 14.07 -11.78 -11.30
CA THR A 34 15.07 -10.94 -11.99
C THR A 34 16.45 -11.22 -11.42
N ASN A 35 17.43 -11.51 -12.32
CA ASN A 35 18.84 -11.58 -11.93
C ASN A 35 19.35 -10.20 -11.49
N ARG A 36 19.97 -10.15 -10.31
CA ARG A 36 20.57 -8.94 -9.77
C ARG A 36 22.05 -9.16 -9.50
N PRO A 37 22.88 -8.11 -9.55
CA PRO A 37 24.29 -8.24 -9.17
C PRO A 37 24.40 -8.80 -7.74
N GLY A 38 25.06 -9.95 -7.59
CA GLY A 38 25.28 -10.60 -6.29
C GLY A 38 24.12 -11.44 -5.75
N SER A 39 23.05 -11.67 -6.53
CA SER A 39 21.92 -12.52 -6.16
C SER A 39 21.45 -13.35 -7.35
N ASP A 40 21.27 -14.64 -7.15
CA ASP A 40 20.69 -15.53 -8.14
C ASP A 40 19.18 -15.27 -8.27
N ALA A 41 18.64 -15.44 -9.49
CA ALA A 41 17.20 -15.44 -9.70
C ALA A 41 16.55 -16.58 -8.94
N HIS A 42 15.40 -16.28 -8.33
CA HIS A 42 14.59 -17.29 -7.64
C HIS A 42 13.50 -17.85 -8.57
N SER A 43 13.08 -19.08 -8.33
CA SER A 43 11.90 -19.64 -9.01
C SER A 43 10.67 -19.30 -8.19
N VAL A 44 9.71 -18.60 -8.77
CA VAL A 44 8.49 -18.16 -8.07
C VAL A 44 7.25 -18.79 -8.69
N THR A 45 6.38 -19.31 -7.84
CA THR A 45 5.04 -19.79 -8.22
C THR A 45 3.99 -18.98 -7.47
N ILE A 46 3.07 -18.37 -8.21
CA ILE A 46 1.89 -17.70 -7.63
C ILE A 46 0.77 -18.73 -7.53
N ILE A 47 0.21 -18.89 -6.33
CA ILE A 47 -0.96 -19.72 -6.04
C ILE A 47 -2.09 -18.78 -5.64
N ASN A 48 -3.08 -18.62 -6.52
CA ASN A 48 -4.13 -17.63 -6.36
C ASN A 48 -5.51 -18.27 -6.58
N THR A 49 -6.00 -18.95 -5.54
CA THR A 49 -7.30 -19.64 -5.53
C THR A 49 -7.95 -19.48 -4.16
N PRO A 50 -9.28 -19.35 -4.07
CA PRO A 50 -10.00 -19.37 -2.79
C PRO A 50 -10.16 -20.80 -2.22
N ASN A 51 -9.74 -21.82 -2.94
CA ASN A 51 -9.84 -23.22 -2.51
C ASN A 51 -8.67 -23.58 -1.59
N LEU A 52 -8.91 -23.61 -0.29
CA LEU A 52 -7.89 -23.87 0.73
C LEU A 52 -7.22 -25.25 0.59
N GLN A 53 -7.96 -26.29 0.16
CA GLN A 53 -7.39 -27.62 -0.02
C GLN A 53 -6.45 -27.65 -1.24
N GLU A 54 -6.84 -26.98 -2.33
CA GLU A 54 -5.99 -26.84 -3.52
C GLU A 54 -4.67 -26.12 -3.20
N ILE A 55 -4.70 -25.06 -2.35
CA ILE A 55 -3.49 -24.37 -1.87
C ILE A 55 -2.58 -25.38 -1.16
N ILE A 56 -3.12 -26.11 -0.19
CA ILE A 56 -2.34 -27.08 0.61
C ILE A 56 -1.70 -28.14 -0.29
N ASP A 57 -2.49 -28.74 -1.18
CA ASP A 57 -2.03 -29.81 -2.05
C ASP A 57 -0.94 -29.29 -3.00
N THR A 58 -1.18 -28.14 -3.65
CA THR A 58 -0.24 -27.52 -4.57
C THR A 58 1.10 -27.19 -3.89
N VAL A 59 1.06 -26.62 -2.67
CA VAL A 59 2.27 -26.28 -1.95
C VAL A 59 3.04 -27.53 -1.52
N ASN A 60 2.33 -28.54 -0.97
CA ASN A 60 2.96 -29.76 -0.47
C ASN A 60 3.58 -30.62 -1.60
N GLU A 61 2.92 -30.68 -2.76
CA GLU A 61 3.46 -31.36 -3.95
C GLU A 61 4.62 -30.56 -4.56
N GLY A 62 4.54 -29.24 -4.50
CA GLY A 62 5.51 -28.32 -5.11
C GLY A 62 6.90 -28.34 -4.47
N ARG A 63 7.05 -28.73 -3.20
CA ARG A 63 8.31 -28.76 -2.45
C ARG A 63 9.05 -27.43 -2.52
N PHE A 64 8.45 -26.39 -1.98
CA PHE A 64 9.02 -25.03 -1.94
C PHE A 64 10.01 -24.88 -0.80
N ASP A 65 11.04 -24.05 -1.01
CA ASP A 65 12.00 -23.65 0.00
C ASP A 65 11.38 -22.64 0.99
N ALA A 66 10.49 -21.77 0.48
CA ALA A 66 9.75 -20.80 1.28
C ALA A 66 8.33 -20.60 0.74
N VAL A 67 7.41 -20.29 1.64
CA VAL A 67 6.00 -20.00 1.34
C VAL A 67 5.62 -18.68 1.99
N HIS A 68 5.03 -17.76 1.23
CA HIS A 68 4.53 -16.50 1.74
C HIS A 68 3.04 -16.32 1.45
N LEU A 69 2.25 -16.26 2.52
CA LEU A 69 0.81 -16.02 2.46
C LEU A 69 0.52 -14.53 2.57
N HIS A 70 -0.14 -13.97 1.57
CA HIS A 70 -0.56 -12.57 1.48
C HIS A 70 -2.04 -12.35 1.83
N TYR A 71 -2.67 -13.28 2.54
CA TYR A 71 -4.06 -13.17 2.95
C TYR A 71 -4.28 -13.83 4.32
N ASP A 72 -4.27 -13.03 5.36
CA ASP A 72 -4.31 -13.46 6.76
C ASP A 72 -5.52 -14.33 7.14
N GLN A 73 -6.67 -14.16 6.46
CA GLN A 73 -7.82 -15.01 6.67
C GLN A 73 -7.59 -16.50 6.33
N PHE A 74 -6.55 -16.79 5.54
CA PHE A 74 -6.12 -18.16 5.24
C PHE A 74 -5.09 -18.71 6.23
N ALA A 75 -4.71 -17.98 7.27
CA ALA A 75 -3.66 -18.37 8.21
C ALA A 75 -3.90 -19.76 8.85
N ALA A 76 -5.16 -20.17 9.01
CA ALA A 76 -5.53 -21.46 9.56
C ALA A 76 -5.00 -22.67 8.75
N ILE A 77 -4.64 -22.51 7.47
CA ILE A 77 -4.09 -23.61 6.67
C ILE A 77 -2.58 -23.80 6.88
N MET A 78 -1.88 -22.80 7.37
CA MET A 78 -0.41 -22.78 7.43
C MET A 78 0.21 -23.95 8.23
N PRO A 79 -0.40 -24.44 9.34
CA PRO A 79 0.08 -25.66 10.01
C PRO A 79 0.00 -26.93 9.16
N ARG A 80 -0.84 -26.96 8.10
CA ARG A 80 -1.00 -28.11 7.18
C ARG A 80 -0.03 -28.06 5.99
N ILE A 81 0.69 -26.96 5.83
CA ILE A 81 1.67 -26.74 4.76
C ILE A 81 3.02 -27.33 5.19
N ASN A 82 3.53 -28.25 4.37
CA ASN A 82 4.83 -28.91 4.59
C ASN A 82 5.97 -28.08 3.97
N CYS A 83 6.25 -26.94 4.60
CA CYS A 83 7.38 -26.08 4.29
C CYS A 83 7.96 -25.57 5.62
N HIS A 84 9.27 -25.45 5.73
CA HIS A 84 9.90 -24.97 6.95
C HIS A 84 9.81 -23.46 7.07
N LYS A 85 10.13 -22.74 5.99
CA LYS A 85 10.14 -21.27 5.96
C LYS A 85 8.76 -20.76 5.52
N LYS A 86 7.94 -20.38 6.50
CA LYS A 86 6.58 -19.89 6.30
C LYS A 86 6.45 -18.44 6.74
N LEU A 87 6.00 -17.60 5.82
CA LEU A 87 5.76 -16.17 6.06
C LEU A 87 4.28 -15.85 5.87
N ILE A 88 3.81 -14.82 6.56
CA ILE A 88 2.48 -14.27 6.39
C ILE A 88 2.51 -12.74 6.49
N THR A 89 1.81 -12.05 5.57
CA THR A 89 1.58 -10.60 5.62
C THR A 89 0.09 -10.30 5.69
N SER A 90 -0.30 -9.45 6.63
CA SER A 90 -1.61 -8.81 6.62
C SER A 90 -1.51 -7.45 5.92
N HIS A 91 -2.43 -7.22 4.97
CA HIS A 91 -2.46 -6.00 4.16
C HIS A 91 -3.56 -5.02 4.59
N TYR A 92 -4.25 -5.28 5.70
CA TYR A 92 -5.44 -4.52 6.08
C TYR A 92 -5.16 -3.50 7.19
N PRO A 93 -5.73 -2.29 7.07
CA PRO A 93 -5.57 -1.23 8.08
C PRO A 93 -6.36 -1.49 9.37
N TYR A 94 -7.35 -2.37 9.37
CA TYR A 94 -8.20 -2.69 10.53
C TYR A 94 -7.44 -3.35 11.71
N LEU A 95 -6.17 -3.65 11.52
CA LEU A 95 -5.34 -4.23 12.58
C LEU A 95 -5.16 -3.29 13.78
N GLU A 96 -5.23 -1.98 13.58
CA GLU A 96 -5.05 -1.01 14.67
C GLU A 96 -6.32 -0.86 15.52
N GLU A 97 -7.47 -0.75 14.87
CA GLU A 97 -8.79 -0.70 15.49
C GLU A 97 -9.69 -1.74 14.85
N PRO A 98 -9.48 -3.03 15.15
CA PRO A 98 -10.20 -4.08 14.47
C PRO A 98 -11.66 -4.07 14.88
N GLU A 99 -12.53 -4.10 13.88
CA GLU A 99 -13.92 -4.41 14.14
C GLU A 99 -14.03 -5.81 14.79
N PRO A 100 -15.03 -6.06 15.65
CA PRO A 100 -15.14 -7.32 16.40
C PRO A 100 -14.99 -8.59 15.57
N GLN A 101 -15.44 -8.55 14.30
CA GLN A 101 -15.32 -9.67 13.37
C GLN A 101 -13.88 -9.99 12.94
N TYR A 102 -12.92 -9.12 13.16
CA TYR A 102 -11.50 -9.33 12.77
C TYR A 102 -10.59 -9.63 13.95
N VAL A 103 -11.09 -9.52 15.20
CA VAL A 103 -10.28 -9.80 16.41
C VAL A 103 -9.69 -11.22 16.40
N TYR A 104 -10.43 -12.19 15.85
CA TYR A 104 -9.95 -13.57 15.74
C TYR A 104 -8.69 -13.73 14.87
N LEU A 105 -8.40 -12.79 13.98
CA LEU A 105 -7.20 -12.85 13.13
C LEU A 105 -5.91 -12.79 13.94
N TYR A 106 -5.90 -12.07 15.07
CA TYR A 106 -4.73 -12.04 15.96
C TYR A 106 -4.47 -13.42 16.57
N GLU A 107 -5.52 -14.15 16.95
CA GLU A 107 -5.40 -15.51 17.46
C GLU A 107 -4.89 -16.47 16.39
N LEU A 108 -5.38 -16.33 15.16
CA LEU A 108 -4.90 -17.12 14.02
C LEU A 108 -3.43 -16.83 13.73
N LEU A 109 -3.01 -15.57 13.67
CA LEU A 109 -1.63 -15.19 13.44
C LEU A 109 -0.71 -15.67 14.56
N ASN A 110 -1.13 -15.54 15.81
CA ASN A 110 -0.34 -15.98 16.97
C ASN A 110 -0.20 -17.50 17.04
N SER A 111 -1.24 -18.25 16.70
CA SER A 111 -1.25 -19.72 16.68
C SER A 111 -0.62 -20.32 15.43
N SER A 112 -0.43 -19.50 14.36
CA SER A 112 0.28 -19.96 13.17
C SER A 112 1.76 -20.20 13.49
N ASP A 113 2.35 -21.16 12.82
CA ASP A 113 3.80 -21.43 12.87
C ASP A 113 4.58 -20.56 11.87
N CYS A 114 4.00 -19.42 11.49
CA CYS A 114 4.56 -18.51 10.50
C CYS A 114 5.35 -17.38 11.14
N HIS A 115 6.34 -16.89 10.39
CA HIS A 115 6.95 -15.60 10.63
C HIS A 115 6.08 -14.51 10.01
N ILE A 116 5.80 -13.43 10.74
CA ILE A 116 4.97 -12.34 10.29
C ILE A 116 5.83 -11.28 9.63
N VAL A 117 5.51 -10.93 8.40
CA VAL A 117 6.10 -9.78 7.70
C VAL A 117 5.13 -8.60 7.85
N SER A 118 5.44 -7.70 8.77
CA SER A 118 4.67 -6.48 9.00
C SER A 118 5.04 -5.42 7.96
N LEU A 119 4.06 -4.67 7.48
CA LEU A 119 4.28 -3.62 6.49
C LEU A 119 4.86 -2.33 7.08
N SER A 120 4.82 -2.15 8.40
CA SER A 120 5.39 -1.00 9.10
C SER A 120 5.68 -1.31 10.55
N ASP A 121 6.52 -0.47 11.20
CA ASP A 121 6.76 -0.55 12.65
C ASP A 121 5.47 -0.34 13.44
N ARG A 122 4.60 0.57 13.01
CA ARG A 122 3.30 0.83 13.64
C ARG A 122 2.44 -0.44 13.70
N ILE A 123 2.35 -1.19 12.60
CA ILE A 123 1.63 -2.48 12.55
C ILE A 123 2.34 -3.56 13.38
N LYS A 124 3.68 -3.59 13.38
CA LYS A 124 4.45 -4.48 14.25
C LYS A 124 4.13 -4.22 15.73
N ASP A 125 4.12 -2.95 16.15
CA ASP A 125 3.82 -2.57 17.54
C ASP A 125 2.41 -3.03 17.94
N GLU A 126 1.45 -2.97 17.02
CA GLU A 126 0.10 -3.48 17.26
C GLU A 126 0.09 -5.01 17.45
N PHE A 127 0.81 -5.74 16.62
CA PHE A 127 0.96 -7.19 16.79
C PHE A 127 1.58 -7.55 18.15
N VAL A 128 2.63 -6.85 18.55
CA VAL A 128 3.28 -7.04 19.86
C VAL A 128 2.32 -6.71 21.01
N ARG A 129 1.57 -5.61 20.92
CA ARG A 129 0.56 -5.21 21.91
C ARG A 129 -0.53 -6.27 22.08
N ARG A 130 -0.86 -6.98 21.00
CA ARG A 130 -1.83 -8.08 20.98
C ARG A 130 -1.24 -9.43 21.36
N GLY A 131 0.01 -9.48 21.83
CA GLY A 131 0.63 -10.66 22.40
C GLY A 131 1.38 -11.55 21.41
N ILE A 132 1.60 -11.11 20.18
CA ILE A 132 2.48 -11.82 19.24
C ILE A 132 3.94 -11.56 19.64
N ALA A 133 4.73 -12.62 19.72
CA ALA A 133 6.13 -12.51 20.12
C ALA A 133 6.94 -11.69 19.10
N GLU A 134 7.68 -10.69 19.56
CA GLU A 134 8.42 -9.76 18.71
C GLU A 134 9.41 -10.45 17.75
N ASN A 135 10.05 -11.52 18.22
CA ASN A 135 10.98 -12.32 17.41
C ASN A 135 10.33 -13.08 16.26
N LYS A 136 8.99 -13.17 16.22
CA LYS A 136 8.22 -13.71 15.10
C LYS A 136 7.86 -12.65 14.05
N ILE A 137 8.28 -11.39 14.23
CA ILE A 137 7.86 -10.30 13.37
C ILE A 137 9.09 -9.60 12.78
N SER A 138 9.09 -9.43 11.46
CA SER A 138 10.01 -8.53 10.74
C SER A 138 9.22 -7.44 10.05
N VAL A 139 9.77 -6.24 9.96
CA VAL A 139 9.17 -5.14 9.20
C VAL A 139 9.76 -5.12 7.81
N LEU A 140 8.90 -5.07 6.80
CA LEU A 140 9.27 -4.91 5.41
C LEU A 140 8.25 -4.04 4.69
N PRO A 141 8.61 -2.82 4.28
CA PRO A 141 7.73 -1.95 3.50
C PRO A 141 7.35 -2.57 2.14
N CYS A 142 6.26 -2.08 1.55
CA CYS A 142 5.98 -2.36 0.14
C CYS A 142 7.07 -1.75 -0.74
N GLY A 143 7.44 -2.47 -1.81
CA GLY A 143 8.36 -1.97 -2.82
C GLY A 143 7.63 -1.36 -4.02
N ILE A 144 8.34 -0.49 -4.75
CA ILE A 144 7.89 0.08 -6.01
C ILE A 144 9.03 0.07 -7.03
N ASP A 145 8.71 -0.05 -8.32
CA ASP A 145 9.68 0.23 -9.39
C ASP A 145 9.53 1.69 -9.82
N THR A 146 10.42 2.53 -9.33
CA THR A 146 10.38 3.96 -9.63
C THR A 146 10.59 4.27 -11.10
N LYS A 147 11.21 3.36 -11.87
CA LYS A 147 11.50 3.54 -13.30
C LYS A 147 10.27 3.36 -14.18
N GLU A 148 9.23 2.69 -13.66
CA GLU A 148 7.98 2.49 -14.39
C GLU A 148 7.08 3.73 -14.43
N TYR A 149 7.35 4.73 -13.58
CA TYR A 149 6.56 5.96 -13.49
C TYR A 149 7.23 7.07 -14.31
N ALA A 150 6.43 7.78 -15.11
CA ALA A 150 6.90 8.98 -15.78
C ALA A 150 7.33 10.06 -14.76
N LEU A 151 8.32 10.86 -15.13
CA LEU A 151 8.76 12.02 -14.36
C LEU A 151 9.09 13.15 -15.32
N ASP A 152 8.24 14.17 -15.34
CA ASP A 152 8.46 15.39 -16.09
C ASP A 152 9.07 16.46 -15.16
N ASP A 153 9.91 17.33 -15.71
CA ASP A 153 10.49 18.43 -14.94
C ASP A 153 9.43 19.45 -14.50
N GLU A 154 8.36 19.60 -15.29
CA GLU A 154 7.24 20.51 -15.03
C GLU A 154 5.91 19.75 -15.04
N ALA A 155 5.02 20.10 -14.14
CA ALA A 155 3.68 19.55 -14.13
C ALA A 155 2.80 20.18 -15.23
N LEU A 156 2.04 19.37 -15.93
CA LEU A 156 1.05 19.86 -16.91
C LEU A 156 -0.08 20.65 -16.22
N TYR A 157 -0.44 20.23 -14.99
CA TYR A 157 -1.50 20.84 -14.17
C TYR A 157 -0.91 21.33 -12.83
N PRO A 158 -0.15 22.45 -12.82
CA PRO A 158 0.55 22.91 -11.62
C PRO A 158 -0.37 23.44 -10.52
N ASP A 159 -1.64 23.70 -10.84
CA ASP A 159 -2.68 24.13 -9.91
C ASP A 159 -3.63 23.00 -9.48
N ARG A 160 -3.35 21.74 -9.90
CA ARG A 160 -4.19 20.59 -9.58
C ARG A 160 -3.50 19.58 -8.67
N SER A 161 -4.29 19.02 -7.77
CA SER A 161 -3.96 17.82 -7.00
C SER A 161 -4.63 16.60 -7.60
N ILE A 162 -4.15 15.41 -7.24
CA ILE A 162 -4.74 14.14 -7.64
C ILE A 162 -5.08 13.29 -6.41
N VAL A 163 -6.18 12.55 -6.48
CA VAL A 163 -6.56 11.49 -5.55
C VAL A 163 -6.71 10.21 -6.35
N VAL A 164 -6.01 9.15 -5.95
CA VAL A 164 -6.05 7.86 -6.63
C VAL A 164 -6.46 6.75 -5.67
N GLY A 165 -7.40 5.92 -6.08
CA GLY A 165 -7.83 4.73 -5.37
C GLY A 165 -9.33 4.59 -5.30
N LYS A 166 -9.80 3.45 -4.79
CA LYS A 166 -11.23 3.24 -4.58
C LYS A 166 -11.83 4.39 -3.79
N ILE A 167 -12.93 4.94 -4.29
CA ILE A 167 -13.65 6.01 -3.61
C ILE A 167 -14.62 5.37 -2.64
N ASP A 168 -14.33 5.52 -1.35
CA ASP A 168 -15.12 4.96 -0.26
C ASP A 168 -15.05 5.87 0.99
N GLU A 169 -15.96 5.63 1.94
CA GLU A 169 -16.07 6.39 3.18
C GLU A 169 -14.73 6.43 3.96
N ARG A 170 -13.99 5.34 3.98
CA ARG A 170 -12.70 5.24 4.67
C ARG A 170 -11.67 6.23 4.13
N LYS A 171 -11.68 6.48 2.81
CA LYS A 171 -10.72 7.38 2.15
C LYS A 171 -11.15 8.85 2.11
N ARG A 172 -12.37 9.18 2.55
CA ARG A 172 -12.86 10.55 2.75
C ARG A 172 -12.81 11.45 1.49
N GLN A 173 -12.86 10.86 0.27
CA GLN A 173 -12.75 11.66 -0.98
C GLN A 173 -13.91 12.64 -1.13
N HIS A 174 -15.13 12.31 -0.70
CA HIS A 174 -16.29 13.21 -0.73
C HIS A 174 -16.02 14.53 0.01
N LEU A 175 -15.22 14.53 1.09
CA LEU A 175 -14.86 15.76 1.82
C LEU A 175 -13.99 16.69 0.97
N LEU A 176 -13.14 16.14 0.10
CA LEU A 176 -12.28 16.91 -0.77
C LEU A 176 -13.06 17.61 -1.90
N GLN A 177 -14.19 17.04 -2.36
CA GLN A 177 -15.04 17.68 -3.36
C GLN A 177 -15.66 18.99 -2.84
N THR A 178 -15.91 19.11 -1.54
CA THR A 178 -16.50 20.31 -0.91
C THR A 178 -15.51 21.48 -0.81
N LEU A 179 -14.22 21.24 -1.04
CA LEU A 179 -13.17 22.25 -0.81
C LEU A 179 -13.11 23.33 -1.88
N ASN A 180 -13.80 23.20 -3.01
CA ASN A 180 -13.70 24.12 -4.15
C ASN A 180 -12.24 24.36 -4.58
N LEU A 181 -11.48 23.26 -4.69
CA LEU A 181 -10.11 23.20 -5.21
C LEU A 181 -10.08 22.36 -6.49
N ASN A 182 -9.12 22.63 -7.34
CA ASN A 182 -8.84 21.77 -8.50
C ASN A 182 -8.21 20.45 -8.01
N ILE A 183 -9.04 19.43 -7.75
CA ILE A 183 -8.62 18.09 -7.33
C ILE A 183 -9.29 17.08 -8.24
N ASP A 184 -8.51 16.35 -9.01
CA ASP A 184 -9.00 15.28 -9.85
C ASP A 184 -9.04 13.95 -9.08
N PHE A 185 -10.05 13.10 -9.34
CA PHE A 185 -10.29 11.84 -8.63
C PHE A 185 -10.29 10.67 -9.61
N ILE A 186 -9.44 9.69 -9.36
CA ILE A 186 -9.32 8.46 -10.15
C ILE A 186 -9.64 7.25 -9.25
N GLY A 187 -10.60 6.43 -9.69
CA GLY A 187 -10.95 5.17 -9.04
C GLY A 187 -12.41 4.80 -9.20
N ASN A 188 -12.74 3.55 -8.89
CA ASN A 188 -14.12 3.10 -8.84
C ASN A 188 -14.82 3.66 -7.59
N CYS A 189 -16.05 4.16 -7.77
CA CYS A 189 -16.81 4.77 -6.69
C CYS A 189 -17.75 3.76 -6.01
N ALA A 190 -17.61 3.66 -4.68
CA ALA A 190 -18.51 2.92 -3.79
C ALA A 190 -19.08 3.82 -2.67
N ASP A 191 -18.73 5.11 -2.63
CA ASP A 191 -19.24 6.07 -1.66
C ASP A 191 -20.51 6.74 -2.21
N PRO A 192 -21.69 6.56 -1.58
CA PRO A 192 -22.94 7.15 -2.05
C PRO A 192 -22.99 8.68 -1.90
N ASN A 193 -22.07 9.29 -1.14
CA ASN A 193 -22.02 10.73 -0.93
C ASN A 193 -21.00 11.43 -1.85
N PHE A 194 -20.26 10.66 -2.63
CA PHE A 194 -19.39 11.20 -3.64
C PHE A 194 -20.18 11.52 -4.93
N ASP A 195 -20.08 12.76 -5.39
CA ASP A 195 -20.74 13.19 -6.62
C ASP A 195 -19.96 12.71 -7.86
N THR A 196 -20.45 11.64 -8.48
CA THR A 196 -19.85 11.10 -9.72
C THR A 196 -20.15 11.93 -10.97
N SER A 197 -20.99 12.96 -10.89
CA SER A 197 -21.21 13.94 -11.97
C SER A 197 -20.22 15.12 -11.96
N ASP A 198 -19.39 15.22 -10.92
CA ASP A 198 -18.31 16.20 -10.82
C ASP A 198 -17.34 16.05 -12.01
N PRO A 199 -17.05 17.12 -12.77
CA PRO A 199 -16.12 17.06 -13.92
C PRO A 199 -14.69 16.67 -13.53
N HIS A 200 -14.33 16.75 -12.25
CA HIS A 200 -13.06 16.28 -11.71
C HIS A 200 -13.03 14.77 -11.41
N TYR A 201 -14.15 14.08 -11.47
CA TYR A 201 -14.18 12.63 -11.37
C TYR A 201 -13.85 11.98 -12.72
N LEU A 202 -12.69 11.40 -12.82
CA LEU A 202 -12.14 10.81 -14.05
C LEU A 202 -12.47 9.31 -14.22
N GLY A 203 -13.21 8.74 -13.25
CA GLY A 203 -13.55 7.32 -13.26
C GLY A 203 -12.35 6.40 -12.96
N GLU A 204 -12.53 5.12 -13.24
CA GLU A 204 -11.46 4.12 -13.11
C GLU A 204 -10.54 4.19 -14.31
N GLN A 205 -9.23 4.19 -14.07
CA GLN A 205 -8.20 4.19 -15.10
C GLN A 205 -7.31 2.95 -14.99
N SER A 206 -6.68 2.59 -16.10
CA SER A 206 -5.72 1.50 -16.11
C SER A 206 -4.48 1.84 -15.29
N LYS A 207 -3.80 0.81 -14.76
CA LYS A 207 -2.54 0.99 -14.06
C LYS A 207 -1.52 1.73 -14.92
N ARG A 208 -1.48 1.44 -16.22
CA ARG A 208 -0.56 2.07 -17.16
C ARG A 208 -0.85 3.56 -17.31
N ASP A 209 -2.14 3.94 -17.44
CA ASP A 209 -2.51 5.35 -17.54
C ASP A 209 -2.11 6.12 -16.27
N ILE A 210 -2.27 5.51 -15.09
CA ILE A 210 -1.84 6.12 -13.83
C ILE A 210 -0.32 6.32 -13.84
N MET A 211 0.47 5.31 -14.19
CA MET A 211 1.94 5.37 -14.21
C MET A 211 2.45 6.46 -15.18
N ASP A 212 1.79 6.63 -16.32
CA ASP A 212 2.20 7.59 -17.34
C ASP A 212 1.76 9.03 -17.02
N ASN A 213 0.65 9.21 -16.27
CA ASN A 213 0.01 10.52 -16.13
C ASN A 213 0.08 11.14 -14.72
N LEU A 214 0.49 10.41 -13.66
CA LEU A 214 0.60 11.00 -12.32
C LEU A 214 1.52 12.23 -12.31
N THR A 215 2.62 12.18 -13.04
CA THR A 215 3.58 13.29 -13.15
C THR A 215 2.97 14.60 -13.67
N ALA A 216 1.77 14.56 -14.29
CA ALA A 216 1.07 15.76 -14.77
C ALA A 216 0.58 16.68 -13.63
N TYR A 217 0.42 16.18 -12.42
CA TYR A 217 -0.16 16.89 -11.28
C TYR A 217 0.89 17.53 -10.37
N ALA A 218 0.42 18.48 -9.54
CA ALA A 218 1.30 19.17 -8.58
C ALA A 218 1.62 18.30 -7.36
N ASN A 219 0.61 17.66 -6.76
CA ASN A 219 0.74 16.80 -5.58
C ASN A 219 -0.39 15.78 -5.50
N MET A 220 -0.28 14.85 -4.54
CA MET A 220 -1.31 13.85 -4.25
C MET A 220 -1.91 14.08 -2.86
N VAL A 221 -3.22 13.83 -2.72
CA VAL A 221 -3.95 13.92 -1.44
C VAL A 221 -4.51 12.56 -1.05
N LEU A 222 -4.31 12.14 0.21
CA LEU A 222 -4.86 10.90 0.77
C LEU A 222 -5.23 11.13 2.25
N LEU A 223 -6.50 11.38 2.54
CA LEU A 223 -7.01 11.60 3.91
C LEU A 223 -7.68 10.34 4.51
N SER A 224 -7.12 9.17 4.25
CA SER A 224 -7.68 7.88 4.68
C SER A 224 -7.76 7.77 6.22
N LYS A 225 -8.82 7.12 6.73
CA LYS A 225 -8.98 6.76 8.16
C LYS A 225 -8.03 5.64 8.61
N GLY A 226 -7.39 4.93 7.69
CA GLY A 226 -6.46 3.85 8.01
C GLY A 226 -5.81 3.29 6.76
N GLU A 227 -4.50 3.12 6.79
CA GLU A 227 -3.70 2.47 5.77
C GLU A 227 -2.60 1.62 6.44
N ALA A 228 -2.44 0.39 5.99
CA ALA A 228 -1.33 -0.44 6.48
C ALA A 228 0.02 0.04 5.93
N HIS A 229 0.09 0.28 4.64
CA HIS A 229 1.15 1.00 3.92
C HIS A 229 0.56 1.48 2.59
N PRO A 230 0.25 2.76 2.44
CA PRO A 230 -0.48 3.26 1.28
C PRO A 230 0.38 3.24 0.02
N PHE A 231 0.17 2.21 -0.83
CA PHE A 231 0.94 2.02 -2.06
C PHE A 231 0.85 3.22 -3.00
N VAL A 232 -0.32 3.89 -3.01
CA VAL A 232 -0.54 5.09 -3.83
C VAL A 232 0.40 6.26 -3.45
N CYS A 233 0.85 6.34 -2.20
CA CYS A 233 1.85 7.34 -1.80
C CYS A 233 3.20 7.06 -2.45
N LEU A 234 3.59 5.78 -2.56
CA LEU A 234 4.82 5.39 -3.27
C LEU A 234 4.71 5.71 -4.75
N GLU A 235 3.56 5.45 -5.36
CA GLU A 235 3.27 5.77 -6.77
C GLU A 235 3.38 7.28 -7.05
N ALA A 236 2.79 8.08 -6.18
CA ALA A 236 2.86 9.53 -6.27
C ALA A 236 4.31 10.04 -6.16
N MET A 237 5.04 9.57 -5.16
CA MET A 237 6.45 9.96 -4.99
C MET A 237 7.34 9.46 -6.15
N ALA A 238 7.08 8.26 -6.69
CA ALA A 238 7.77 7.76 -7.88
C ALA A 238 7.55 8.66 -9.10
N ALA A 239 6.38 9.29 -9.20
CA ALA A 239 6.04 10.28 -10.23
C ALA A 239 6.48 11.73 -9.87
N GLY A 240 7.20 11.92 -8.75
CA GLY A 240 7.70 13.22 -8.30
C GLY A 240 6.67 14.11 -7.61
N LEU A 241 5.59 13.55 -7.07
CA LEU A 241 4.54 14.29 -6.38
C LEU A 241 4.75 14.29 -4.87
N GLY A 242 4.65 15.47 -4.24
CA GLY A 242 4.53 15.62 -2.80
C GLY A 242 3.18 15.10 -2.29
N LEU A 243 3.10 14.90 -0.99
CA LEU A 243 1.99 14.23 -0.32
C LEU A 243 1.29 15.16 0.67
N VAL A 244 -0.05 15.18 0.63
CA VAL A 244 -0.90 15.65 1.73
C VAL A 244 -1.69 14.46 2.26
N ILE A 245 -1.36 14.00 3.45
CA ILE A 245 -1.84 12.72 3.98
C ILE A 245 -2.37 12.85 5.39
N SER A 246 -3.32 11.98 5.77
CA SER A 246 -3.76 11.85 7.16
C SER A 246 -2.67 11.24 8.04
N GLU A 247 -2.77 11.42 9.35
CA GLU A 247 -1.91 10.73 10.33
C GLU A 247 -1.94 9.20 10.16
N GLN A 248 -3.06 8.66 9.72
CA GLN A 248 -3.26 7.23 9.50
C GLN A 248 -2.59 6.70 8.21
N SER A 249 -2.03 7.59 7.38
CA SER A 249 -1.39 7.25 6.10
C SER A 249 0.13 7.45 6.11
N THR A 250 0.74 7.63 7.28
CA THR A 250 2.16 8.01 7.44
C THR A 250 3.15 6.84 7.47
N ALA A 251 2.67 5.60 7.37
CA ALA A 251 3.49 4.41 7.54
C ALA A 251 4.79 4.45 6.70
N ASN A 252 5.93 4.21 7.35
CA ASN A 252 7.30 4.17 6.79
C ASN A 252 7.81 5.48 6.14
N LEU A 253 7.09 6.59 6.27
CA LEU A 253 7.52 7.86 5.70
C LEU A 253 8.34 8.66 6.71
N ASP A 254 9.40 9.31 6.24
CA ASP A 254 10.13 10.32 7.02
C ASP A 254 9.36 11.65 7.00
N LEU A 255 8.63 11.91 8.09
CA LEU A 255 7.77 13.08 8.20
C LEU A 255 8.53 14.41 8.33
N SER A 256 9.86 14.39 8.39
CA SER A 256 10.68 15.59 8.33
C SER A 256 10.86 16.11 6.89
N GLN A 257 10.45 15.34 5.88
CA GLN A 257 10.55 15.74 4.49
C GLN A 257 9.58 16.89 4.19
N PRO A 258 10.03 18.01 3.60
CA PRO A 258 9.19 19.20 3.40
C PRO A 258 8.04 18.98 2.42
N PHE A 259 8.13 17.97 1.54
CA PHE A 259 7.09 17.61 0.57
C PHE A 259 6.02 16.66 1.15
N ILE A 260 6.10 16.29 2.44
CA ILE A 260 5.09 15.49 3.13
C ILE A 260 4.37 16.39 4.14
N THR A 261 3.10 16.67 3.87
CA THR A 261 2.22 17.42 4.76
C THR A 261 1.27 16.45 5.45
N VAL A 262 1.34 16.38 6.78
CA VAL A 262 0.47 15.51 7.58
C VAL A 262 -0.70 16.32 8.13
N ILE A 263 -1.90 15.80 7.95
CA ILE A 263 -3.15 16.35 8.46
C ILE A 263 -3.62 15.47 9.62
N SER A 264 -3.83 16.06 10.79
CA SER A 264 -4.37 15.32 11.94
C SER A 264 -5.79 14.84 11.67
N ASP A 265 -6.17 13.71 12.26
CA ASP A 265 -7.52 13.15 12.09
C ASP A 265 -8.61 14.12 12.50
N GLU A 266 -8.39 14.91 13.59
CA GLU A 266 -9.28 15.98 14.00
C GLU A 266 -9.54 17.02 12.91
N LYS A 267 -8.52 17.31 12.09
CA LYS A 267 -8.58 18.29 10.98
C LYS A 267 -9.07 17.67 9.66
N CYS A 268 -8.93 16.37 9.49
CA CYS A 268 -9.50 15.68 8.31
C CYS A 268 -11.02 15.77 8.28
N GLY A 269 -11.66 15.74 9.44
CA GLY A 269 -13.12 15.67 9.56
C GLY A 269 -13.67 14.25 9.46
N ASP A 270 -14.87 14.05 9.95
CA ASP A 270 -15.59 12.79 9.80
C ASP A 270 -16.88 13.01 9.01
N TYR A 271 -17.46 11.94 8.52
CA TYR A 271 -18.66 11.88 7.69
C TYR A 271 -19.89 12.56 8.31
N TYR A 272 -19.94 12.59 9.65
CA TYR A 272 -21.05 13.09 10.45
C TYR A 272 -20.74 14.41 11.17
N ASP A 273 -19.57 15.00 10.93
CA ASP A 273 -19.25 16.28 11.55
C ASP A 273 -20.02 17.41 10.85
N GLU A 274 -20.79 18.19 11.62
CA GLU A 274 -21.21 19.51 11.22
C GLU A 274 -19.95 20.31 10.82
N GLU A 275 -20.01 21.08 9.72
CA GLU A 275 -18.87 21.89 9.26
C GLU A 275 -18.24 22.66 10.41
N THR A 276 -17.10 22.19 10.90
CA THR A 276 -16.34 22.94 11.89
C THR A 276 -15.76 24.15 11.17
N PRO A 277 -16.12 25.39 11.58
CA PRO A 277 -15.63 26.60 10.92
C PRO A 277 -14.10 26.56 10.82
N GLY A 278 -13.55 26.78 9.62
CA GLY A 278 -12.11 26.82 9.35
C GLY A 278 -11.45 25.49 8.96
N LYS A 279 -12.12 24.33 9.05
CA LYS A 279 -11.55 23.05 8.55
C LYS A 279 -11.26 23.09 7.06
N SER A 280 -12.25 23.49 6.28
CA SER A 280 -12.12 23.56 4.80
C SER A 280 -11.03 24.56 4.39
N GLU A 281 -10.91 25.71 5.07
CA GLU A 281 -9.88 26.71 4.80
C GLU A 281 -8.50 26.18 5.15
N TYR A 282 -8.34 25.52 6.29
CA TYR A 282 -7.10 24.87 6.70
C TYR A 282 -6.64 23.81 5.68
N LEU A 283 -7.54 22.92 5.25
CA LEU A 283 -7.21 21.90 4.26
C LEU A 283 -6.79 22.51 2.92
N ARG A 284 -7.50 23.55 2.45
CA ARG A 284 -7.12 24.29 1.23
C ARG A 284 -5.71 24.85 1.34
N GLU A 285 -5.44 25.58 2.42
CA GLU A 285 -4.11 26.17 2.67
C GLU A 285 -3.02 25.10 2.62
N LYS A 286 -3.19 23.98 3.31
CA LYS A 286 -2.21 22.90 3.36
C LYS A 286 -2.00 22.20 2.02
N ILE A 287 -3.07 22.01 1.25
CA ILE A 287 -2.98 21.42 -0.09
C ILE A 287 -2.23 22.37 -1.04
N GLU A 288 -2.56 23.67 -1.02
CA GLU A 288 -1.92 24.68 -1.88
C GLU A 288 -0.45 24.95 -1.50
N GLU A 289 -0.13 24.96 -0.21
CA GLU A 289 1.26 25.06 0.27
C GLU A 289 2.09 23.86 -0.23
N ASN A 290 1.56 22.65 -0.07
CA ASN A 290 2.23 21.43 -0.51
C ASN A 290 2.41 21.39 -2.05
N ARG A 291 1.44 21.87 -2.84
CA ARG A 291 1.60 22.00 -4.31
C ARG A 291 2.87 22.78 -4.66
N LYS A 292 3.09 23.92 -4.03
CA LYS A 292 4.24 24.80 -4.29
C LYS A 292 5.56 24.11 -3.95
N ILE A 293 5.61 23.44 -2.80
CA ILE A 293 6.78 22.68 -2.37
C ILE A 293 7.05 21.52 -3.32
N SER A 294 6.03 20.74 -3.63
CA SER A 294 6.11 19.58 -4.51
C SER A 294 6.66 19.94 -5.90
N LEU A 295 6.14 21.01 -6.52
CA LEU A 295 6.58 21.46 -7.82
C LEU A 295 8.05 21.85 -7.85
N GLY A 296 8.59 22.36 -6.74
CA GLY A 296 10.01 22.71 -6.62
C GLY A 296 10.95 21.54 -6.31
N MET A 297 10.42 20.35 -5.97
CA MET A 297 11.19 19.23 -5.42
C MET A 297 10.96 17.89 -6.14
N ARG A 298 10.45 17.89 -7.37
CA ARG A 298 10.00 16.67 -8.06
C ARG A 298 11.08 15.58 -8.16
N LYS A 299 12.31 15.97 -8.46
CA LYS A 299 13.44 15.03 -8.57
C LYS A 299 13.85 14.50 -7.19
N GLU A 300 13.90 15.36 -6.19
CA GLU A 300 14.23 15.02 -4.81
C GLU A 300 13.18 14.06 -4.22
N ILE A 301 11.90 14.29 -4.50
CA ILE A 301 10.80 13.42 -4.08
C ILE A 301 10.97 12.01 -4.66
N ARG A 302 11.21 11.93 -5.99
CA ARG A 302 11.45 10.62 -6.64
C ARG A 302 12.71 9.94 -6.10
N GLU A 303 13.79 10.69 -5.88
CA GLU A 303 15.03 10.15 -5.33
C GLU A 303 14.82 9.60 -3.91
N TYR A 304 14.06 10.32 -3.06
CA TYR A 304 13.67 9.83 -1.75
C TYR A 304 12.89 8.51 -1.86
N CYS A 305 11.90 8.44 -2.76
CA CYS A 305 11.12 7.22 -3.01
C CYS A 305 12.04 6.07 -3.44
N ARG A 306 12.95 6.32 -4.39
CA ARG A 306 13.90 5.34 -4.90
C ARG A 306 14.85 4.83 -3.80
N ALA A 307 15.39 5.73 -3.00
CA ALA A 307 16.35 5.38 -1.95
C ALA A 307 15.73 4.49 -0.84
N ASN A 308 14.43 4.66 -0.56
CA ASN A 308 13.78 3.99 0.58
C ASN A 308 12.88 2.82 0.16
N PHE A 309 12.24 2.87 -1.02
CA PHE A 309 11.16 1.95 -1.38
C PHE A 309 11.35 1.23 -2.72
N ASP A 310 12.44 1.49 -3.48
CA ASP A 310 12.66 0.75 -4.72
C ASP A 310 12.90 -0.74 -4.44
N TRP A 311 12.40 -1.59 -5.33
CA TRP A 311 12.59 -3.03 -5.24
C TRP A 311 14.06 -3.46 -5.12
N GLU A 312 14.98 -2.63 -5.62
CA GLU A 312 16.43 -2.87 -5.47
C GLU A 312 16.85 -2.92 -3.99
N ASN A 313 16.13 -2.21 -3.11
CA ASN A 313 16.36 -2.21 -1.66
C ASN A 313 15.50 -3.25 -0.93
N ILE A 314 14.25 -3.42 -1.36
CA ILE A 314 13.25 -4.27 -0.66
C ILE A 314 13.54 -5.76 -0.85
N ILE A 315 13.90 -6.21 -2.05
CA ILE A 315 14.11 -7.65 -2.31
C ILE A 315 15.28 -8.25 -1.52
N PRO A 316 16.45 -7.59 -1.42
CA PRO A 316 17.53 -8.11 -0.57
C PRO A 316 17.12 -8.29 0.90
N GLU A 317 16.31 -7.37 1.44
CA GLU A 317 15.82 -7.49 2.82
C GLU A 317 14.79 -8.63 2.96
N TYR A 318 13.89 -8.77 1.97
CA TYR A 318 12.94 -9.89 1.92
C TYR A 318 13.67 -11.25 1.95
N ILE A 319 14.70 -11.42 1.14
CA ILE A 319 15.51 -12.63 1.12
C ILE A 319 16.22 -12.85 2.44
N ARG A 320 16.77 -11.78 3.05
CA ARG A 320 17.42 -11.86 4.36
C ARG A 320 16.45 -12.31 5.47
N ILE A 321 15.19 -11.87 5.41
CA ILE A 321 14.14 -12.34 6.33
C ILE A 321 13.94 -13.86 6.16
N ILE A 322 13.79 -14.34 4.92
CA ILE A 322 13.63 -15.77 4.62
C ILE A 322 14.84 -16.58 5.11
N ASP A 323 16.05 -16.10 4.89
CA ASP A 323 17.29 -16.81 5.26
C ASP A 323 17.46 -16.94 6.79
N LYS A 324 16.89 -16.03 7.56
CA LYS A 324 16.91 -16.08 9.04
C LYS A 324 15.91 -17.08 9.64
N LEU A 325 15.06 -17.71 8.83
CA LEU A 325 14.04 -18.67 9.27
C LEU A 325 14.56 -20.13 9.29
N ASP A 326 15.83 -20.33 9.45
CA ASP A 326 16.46 -21.66 9.59
C ASP A 326 16.35 -22.21 11.01
#